data_df7601ec086c4d0096c11fc9ecade233
#
_entry.id   df7601ec086c4d0096c11fc9ecade233
#
_cell.length_a   1.000
_cell.length_b   1.000
_cell.length_c   1.000
_cell.angle_alpha   90.00
_cell.angle_beta   90.00
_cell.angle_gamma   90.00
#
_symmetry.space_group_name_H-M   'P 1'
#
loop_
_entity.id
_entity.type
_entity.pdbx_description
1 polymer ?
#
loop_
_entity_poly.entity_id
_entity_poly.type
_entity_poly.pdbx_seq_one_letter_code
_entity_poly.pdbx_strand_id
1 'polypeptide(L)'
;MKDLDTNPKAVLEGIINAFGVPALLLFSAMTGFGSMAQEQGLSLYISILSPVLIWGLPGQVVHVELYGLGAPLIAIVLGVAGANARFLPMTLSMMPVFDEAPHNRRWNYFLAQFISINTWAEMLNRGHQIKADRRMAYFLGFSLTCMIAGIIGVFNGYMLFESMPKIISLCLIFLVPIYFGLLMSNTIHPPFLLAFVSGCLLGPPMHLLTPEWGLLISGVISGSLAFMLRKRLKGSENIKEVNG
;
A
#
# COMPACT_ATOMS: atom_id res chain seq x y z
N MET A 1 -26.06 9.50 12.69
CA MET A 1 -24.96 9.26 13.63
C MET A 1 -25.14 7.96 14.43
N LYS A 2 -26.18 7.15 14.12
CA LYS A 2 -26.44 5.83 14.72
C LYS A 2 -25.83 4.65 13.93
N ASP A 3 -25.16 4.93 12.80
CA ASP A 3 -24.76 3.91 11.82
C ASP A 3 -23.30 3.47 11.91
N LEU A 4 -22.51 4.09 12.78
CA LEU A 4 -21.21 3.60 13.22
C LEU A 4 -21.43 3.06 14.63
N ASP A 5 -21.77 1.79 14.75
CA ASP A 5 -21.65 1.08 16.02
C ASP A 5 -20.14 1.04 16.35
N THR A 6 -19.66 2.15 16.89
CA THR A 6 -18.32 2.28 17.45
C THR A 6 -18.28 1.45 18.73
N ASN A 7 -18.23 0.14 18.58
CA ASN A 7 -17.99 -0.74 19.71
C ASN A 7 -16.57 -0.45 20.21
N PRO A 8 -16.42 0.24 21.35
CA PRO A 8 -15.09 0.70 21.82
C PRO A 8 -14.12 -0.47 22.03
N LYS A 9 -14.66 -1.66 22.29
CA LYS A 9 -13.84 -2.88 22.42
C LYS A 9 -13.23 -3.29 21.07
N ALA A 10 -14.00 -3.21 19.98
CA ALA A 10 -13.48 -3.55 18.65
C ALA A 10 -12.45 -2.52 18.15
N VAL A 11 -12.65 -1.24 18.44
CA VAL A 11 -11.64 -0.19 18.16
C VAL A 11 -10.36 -0.48 18.93
N LEU A 12 -10.45 -0.79 20.23
CA LEU A 12 -9.30 -1.10 21.06
C LEU A 12 -8.55 -2.35 20.57
N GLU A 13 -9.28 -3.39 20.18
CA GLU A 13 -8.68 -4.61 19.57
C GLU A 13 -7.92 -4.26 18.28
N GLY A 14 -8.49 -3.39 17.43
CA GLY A 14 -7.81 -2.87 16.23
C GLY A 14 -6.53 -2.11 16.57
N ILE A 15 -6.57 -1.22 17.56
CA ILE A 15 -5.41 -0.47 18.04
C ILE A 15 -4.31 -1.42 18.54
N ILE A 16 -4.65 -2.38 19.40
CA ILE A 16 -3.68 -3.32 19.99
C ILE A 16 -3.01 -4.16 18.88
N ASN A 17 -3.79 -4.65 17.91
CA ASN A 17 -3.25 -5.47 16.83
C ASN A 17 -2.40 -4.66 15.84
N ALA A 18 -2.70 -3.37 15.67
CA ALA A 18 -1.86 -2.47 14.87
C ALA A 18 -0.55 -2.12 15.60
N PHE A 19 -0.54 -2.07 16.94
CA PHE A 19 0.58 -1.63 17.77
C PHE A 19 1.70 -2.67 17.88
N GLY A 20 2.04 -3.30 16.78
CA GLY A 20 3.10 -4.30 16.66
C GLY A 20 3.87 -4.09 15.38
N VAL A 21 4.10 -5.18 14.67
CA VAL A 21 4.81 -5.18 13.39
C VAL A 21 4.21 -4.18 12.39
N PRO A 22 2.88 -4.06 12.21
CA PRO A 22 2.32 -3.14 11.22
C PRO A 22 2.65 -1.66 11.47
N ALA A 23 2.49 -1.19 12.72
CA ALA A 23 2.79 0.20 13.07
C ALA A 23 4.30 0.49 13.02
N LEU A 24 5.13 -0.45 13.49
CA LEU A 24 6.59 -0.30 13.47
C LEU A 24 7.12 -0.23 12.03
N LEU A 25 6.61 -1.06 11.12
CA LEU A 25 7.00 -1.03 9.71
C LEU A 25 6.62 0.30 9.06
N LEU A 26 5.39 0.78 9.30
CA LEU A 26 4.96 2.06 8.75
C LEU A 26 5.74 3.22 9.35
N PHE A 27 5.96 3.22 10.66
CA PHE A 27 6.81 4.21 11.31
C PHE A 27 8.20 4.26 10.66
N SER A 28 8.86 3.11 10.52
CA SER A 28 10.20 3.02 9.96
C SER A 28 10.25 3.50 8.51
N ALA A 29 9.35 3.01 7.68
CA ALA A 29 9.30 3.39 6.27
C ALA A 29 8.96 4.87 6.07
N MET A 30 8.05 5.41 6.88
CA MET A 30 7.69 6.84 6.85
C MET A 30 8.79 7.73 7.45
N THR A 31 9.63 7.20 8.34
CA THR A 31 10.86 7.89 8.77
C THR A 31 11.82 8.06 7.59
N GLY A 32 12.02 7.01 6.78
CA GLY A 32 12.79 7.12 5.54
C GLY A 32 12.19 8.13 4.56
N PHE A 33 10.88 8.11 4.38
CA PHE A 33 10.18 9.09 3.54
C PHE A 33 10.34 10.53 4.06
N GLY A 34 10.23 10.75 5.38
CA GLY A 34 10.40 12.08 5.98
C GLY A 34 11.79 12.66 5.73
N SER A 35 12.84 11.84 5.85
CA SER A 35 14.21 12.21 5.51
C SER A 35 14.37 12.57 4.04
N MET A 36 13.80 11.75 3.15
CA MET A 36 13.81 12.01 1.71
C MET A 36 13.05 13.29 1.33
N ALA A 37 11.93 13.56 1.98
CA ALA A 37 11.14 14.76 1.75
C ALA A 37 11.93 16.04 2.09
N GLN A 38 12.68 16.03 3.18
CA GLN A 38 13.55 17.15 3.54
C GLN A 38 14.73 17.27 2.57
N GLU A 39 15.36 16.18 2.17
CA GLU A 39 16.45 16.17 1.18
C GLU A 39 16.02 16.88 -0.12
N GLN A 40 14.79 16.68 -0.56
CA GLN A 40 14.24 17.29 -1.78
C GLN A 40 13.63 18.68 -1.55
N GLY A 41 13.73 19.24 -0.35
CA GLY A 41 13.28 20.60 -0.04
C GLY A 41 11.77 20.76 0.14
N LEU A 42 11.00 19.67 0.37
CA LEU A 42 9.61 19.79 0.77
C LEU A 42 9.52 20.43 2.16
N SER A 43 8.52 21.30 2.35
CA SER A 43 8.27 21.84 3.69
C SER A 43 7.75 20.75 4.63
N LEU A 44 8.04 20.87 5.92
CA LEU A 44 7.55 19.96 6.96
C LEU A 44 6.01 19.80 6.92
N TYR A 45 5.30 20.90 6.69
CA TYR A 45 3.84 20.89 6.61
C TYR A 45 3.33 20.00 5.47
N ILE A 46 3.89 20.15 4.27
CA ILE A 46 3.52 19.32 3.11
C ILE A 46 3.92 17.86 3.36
N SER A 47 5.07 17.62 3.96
CA SER A 47 5.55 16.28 4.29
C SER A 47 4.63 15.55 5.26
N ILE A 48 4.13 16.23 6.31
CA ILE A 48 3.16 15.67 7.28
C ILE A 48 1.76 15.51 6.66
N LEU A 49 1.35 16.43 5.78
CA LEU A 49 0.05 16.35 5.11
C LEU A 49 0.01 15.23 4.06
N SER A 50 1.16 14.89 3.49
CA SER A 50 1.28 13.85 2.47
C SER A 50 0.68 12.50 2.88
N PRO A 51 0.99 11.86 4.02
CA PRO A 51 0.36 10.61 4.42
C PRO A 51 -1.15 10.73 4.71
N VAL A 52 -1.66 11.91 4.99
CA VAL A 52 -3.10 12.12 5.18
C VAL A 52 -3.84 12.17 3.84
N LEU A 53 -3.25 12.79 2.83
CA LEU A 53 -3.86 12.97 1.51
C LEU A 53 -3.49 11.84 0.54
N ILE A 54 -2.25 11.37 0.59
CA ILE A 54 -1.70 10.31 -0.29
C ILE A 54 -1.33 9.14 0.61
N TRP A 55 -2.32 8.32 0.99
CA TRP A 55 -2.07 7.18 1.87
C TRP A 55 -1.44 6.01 1.12
N GLY A 56 -0.19 6.18 0.69
CA GLY A 56 0.55 5.14 -0.03
C GLY A 56 2.00 5.52 -0.26
N LEU A 57 2.92 4.86 0.44
CA LEU A 57 4.35 5.15 0.37
C LEU A 57 4.91 5.27 -1.06
N PRO A 58 4.60 4.38 -2.04
CA PRO A 58 5.12 4.56 -3.39
C PRO A 58 4.64 5.85 -4.07
N GLY A 59 3.38 6.23 -3.88
CA GLY A 59 2.88 7.51 -4.41
C GLY A 59 3.55 8.71 -3.74
N GLN A 60 3.86 8.62 -2.45
CA GLN A 60 4.58 9.67 -1.73
C GLN A 60 6.03 9.78 -2.19
N VAL A 61 6.73 8.66 -2.39
CA VAL A 61 8.09 8.64 -2.93
C VAL A 61 8.12 9.26 -4.32
N VAL A 62 7.23 8.85 -5.22
CA VAL A 62 7.11 9.45 -6.56
C VAL A 62 6.81 10.95 -6.50
N HIS A 63 5.93 11.38 -5.57
CA HIS A 63 5.66 12.81 -5.36
C HIS A 63 6.92 13.58 -5.01
N VAL A 64 7.71 13.09 -4.05
CA VAL A 64 8.94 13.77 -3.59
C VAL A 64 10.01 13.76 -4.67
N GLU A 65 10.21 12.65 -5.38
CA GLU A 65 11.19 12.56 -6.46
C GLU A 65 10.87 13.53 -7.60
N LEU A 66 9.63 13.52 -8.09
CA LEU A 66 9.21 14.41 -9.17
C LEU A 66 9.23 15.89 -8.76
N TYR A 67 8.92 16.17 -7.49
CA TYR A 67 9.05 17.53 -6.95
C TYR A 67 10.50 17.99 -6.93
N GLY A 68 11.42 17.16 -6.46
CA GLY A 68 12.85 17.46 -6.43
C GLY A 68 13.47 17.67 -7.82
N LEU A 69 12.93 17.00 -8.84
CA LEU A 69 13.29 17.17 -10.25
C LEU A 69 12.68 18.44 -10.88
N GLY A 70 11.82 19.17 -10.16
CA GLY A 70 11.10 20.34 -10.71
C GLY A 70 10.07 19.96 -11.78
N ALA A 71 9.53 18.72 -11.74
CA ALA A 71 8.57 18.25 -12.71
C ALA A 71 7.26 19.07 -12.67
N PRO A 72 6.56 19.25 -13.82
CA PRO A 72 5.31 19.97 -13.85
C PRO A 72 4.24 19.23 -13.03
N LEU A 73 3.31 20.00 -12.45
CA LEU A 73 2.26 19.46 -11.56
C LEU A 73 1.50 18.27 -12.17
N ILE A 74 1.21 18.33 -13.48
CA ILE A 74 0.50 17.26 -14.16
C ILE A 74 1.29 15.94 -14.16
N ALA A 75 2.61 15.98 -14.30
CA ALA A 75 3.46 14.80 -14.22
C ALA A 75 3.48 14.22 -12.79
N ILE A 76 3.52 15.08 -11.78
CA ILE A 76 3.42 14.66 -10.37
C ILE A 76 2.07 13.97 -10.12
N VAL A 77 0.96 14.58 -10.54
CA VAL A 77 -0.39 14.00 -10.35
C VAL A 77 -0.52 12.65 -11.05
N LEU A 78 -0.09 12.54 -12.30
CA LEU A 78 -0.16 11.28 -13.04
C LEU A 78 0.78 10.21 -12.48
N GLY A 79 1.99 10.59 -12.08
CA GLY A 79 2.94 9.69 -11.44
C GLY A 79 2.40 9.12 -10.13
N VAL A 80 1.88 9.98 -9.25
CA VAL A 80 1.28 9.59 -7.96
C VAL A 80 0.04 8.72 -8.17
N ALA A 81 -0.85 9.10 -9.10
CA ALA A 81 -2.04 8.32 -9.43
C ALA A 81 -1.67 6.93 -9.95
N GLY A 82 -0.66 6.86 -10.82
CA GLY A 82 -0.16 5.60 -11.35
C GLY A 82 0.46 4.70 -10.28
N ALA A 83 1.33 5.25 -9.43
CA ALA A 83 1.94 4.51 -8.33
C ALA A 83 0.89 3.96 -7.33
N ASN A 84 -0.22 4.66 -7.17
CA ASN A 84 -1.33 4.31 -6.29
C ASN A 84 -2.46 3.53 -6.98
N ALA A 85 -2.40 3.26 -8.28
CA ALA A 85 -3.43 2.52 -9.02
C ALA A 85 -3.75 1.13 -8.42
N ARG A 86 -2.78 0.53 -7.73
CA ARG A 86 -2.93 -0.74 -6.98
C ARG A 86 -4.01 -0.70 -5.89
N PHE A 87 -4.35 0.47 -5.36
CA PHE A 87 -5.39 0.57 -4.33
C PHE A 87 -6.80 0.24 -4.87
N LEU A 88 -7.03 0.39 -6.17
CA LEU A 88 -8.30 0.02 -6.77
C LEU A 88 -8.63 -1.47 -6.60
N PRO A 89 -7.80 -2.43 -7.04
CA PRO A 89 -8.08 -3.85 -6.81
C PRO A 89 -8.08 -4.23 -5.32
N MET A 90 -7.24 -3.59 -4.49
CA MET A 90 -7.24 -3.82 -3.04
C MET A 90 -8.58 -3.41 -2.42
N THR A 91 -9.11 -2.24 -2.77
CA THR A 91 -10.40 -1.75 -2.31
C THR A 91 -11.52 -2.69 -2.75
N LEU A 92 -11.56 -3.07 -4.04
CA LEU A 92 -12.57 -3.97 -4.58
C LEU A 92 -12.57 -5.35 -3.90
N SER A 93 -11.41 -5.87 -3.55
CA SER A 93 -11.29 -7.16 -2.86
C SER A 93 -11.66 -7.10 -1.38
N MET A 94 -11.54 -5.94 -0.75
CA MET A 94 -11.81 -5.76 0.68
C MET A 94 -13.26 -5.32 0.97
N MET A 95 -13.91 -4.56 0.08
CA MET A 95 -15.27 -4.08 0.31
C MET A 95 -16.29 -5.16 0.66
N PRO A 96 -16.30 -6.37 0.05
CA PRO A 96 -17.21 -7.44 0.43
C PRO A 96 -17.12 -7.84 1.91
N VAL A 97 -15.95 -7.69 2.54
CA VAL A 97 -15.77 -8.00 3.98
C VAL A 97 -16.64 -7.09 4.86
N PHE A 98 -16.89 -5.86 4.42
CA PHE A 98 -17.74 -4.90 5.13
C PHE A 98 -19.22 -5.02 4.77
N ASP A 99 -19.54 -5.47 3.56
CA ASP A 99 -20.93 -5.56 3.07
C ASP A 99 -21.78 -6.65 3.76
N GLU A 100 -21.17 -7.52 4.56
CA GLU A 100 -21.89 -8.55 5.34
C GLU A 100 -22.75 -7.95 6.47
N ALA A 101 -22.49 -6.70 6.89
CA ALA A 101 -23.33 -5.98 7.85
C ALA A 101 -24.07 -4.82 7.17
N PRO A 102 -25.32 -4.55 7.54
CA PRO A 102 -26.07 -3.42 7.01
C PRO A 102 -25.40 -2.11 7.45
N HIS A 103 -24.83 -1.39 6.51
CA HIS A 103 -24.23 -0.07 6.75
C HIS A 103 -24.50 0.89 5.57
N ASN A 104 -24.36 2.17 5.81
CA ASN A 104 -24.52 3.16 4.74
C ASN A 104 -23.30 3.12 3.81
N ARG A 105 -23.49 2.77 2.55
CA ARG A 105 -22.44 2.67 1.53
C ARG A 105 -21.58 3.94 1.35
N ARG A 106 -22.03 5.09 1.80
CA ARG A 106 -21.24 6.32 1.79
C ARG A 106 -19.99 6.20 2.66
N TRP A 107 -20.02 5.39 3.72
CA TRP A 107 -18.87 5.13 4.56
C TRP A 107 -17.77 4.36 3.84
N ASN A 108 -18.08 3.58 2.82
CA ASN A 108 -17.09 2.85 2.04
C ASN A 108 -16.10 3.81 1.36
N TYR A 109 -16.53 4.98 0.89
CA TYR A 109 -15.64 6.00 0.32
C TYR A 109 -14.69 6.56 1.38
N PHE A 110 -15.19 6.81 2.58
CA PHE A 110 -14.37 7.27 3.69
C PHE A 110 -13.37 6.18 4.15
N LEU A 111 -13.82 4.93 4.27
CA LEU A 111 -12.98 3.80 4.64
C LEU A 111 -11.90 3.53 3.60
N ALA A 112 -12.19 3.74 2.31
CA ALA A 112 -11.24 3.53 1.22
C ALA A 112 -9.98 4.40 1.37
N GLN A 113 -10.10 5.61 1.97
CA GLN A 113 -8.95 6.47 2.25
C GLN A 113 -7.94 5.84 3.23
N PHE A 114 -8.40 4.98 4.13
CA PHE A 114 -7.55 4.35 5.15
C PHE A 114 -7.01 2.98 4.73
N ILE A 115 -7.27 2.56 3.50
CA ILE A 115 -6.75 1.30 2.98
C ILE A 115 -5.25 1.42 2.73
N SER A 116 -4.50 0.56 3.37
CA SER A 116 -3.08 0.34 3.12
C SER A 116 -2.83 -1.15 2.93
N ILE A 117 -1.63 -1.53 2.54
CA ILE A 117 -1.26 -2.94 2.42
C ILE A 117 -1.49 -3.69 3.75
N ASN A 118 -1.13 -3.06 4.87
CA ASN A 118 -1.27 -3.67 6.20
C ASN A 118 -2.74 -3.86 6.58
N THR A 119 -3.57 -2.82 6.38
CA THR A 119 -5.01 -2.87 6.70
C THR A 119 -5.75 -3.84 5.78
N TRP A 120 -5.38 -3.89 4.50
CA TRP A 120 -5.91 -4.82 3.52
C TRP A 120 -5.59 -6.26 3.90
N ALA A 121 -4.32 -6.56 4.19
CA ALA A 121 -3.88 -7.90 4.58
C ALA A 121 -4.54 -8.35 5.89
N GLU A 122 -4.61 -7.47 6.89
CA GLU A 122 -5.25 -7.76 8.17
C GLU A 122 -6.74 -8.10 7.99
N MET A 123 -7.47 -7.30 7.21
CA MET A 123 -8.91 -7.52 7.00
C MET A 123 -9.20 -8.77 6.17
N LEU A 124 -8.38 -9.12 5.19
CA LEU A 124 -8.56 -10.36 4.44
C LEU A 124 -8.24 -11.60 5.29
N ASN A 125 -7.25 -11.51 6.18
CA ASN A 125 -6.86 -12.64 7.02
C ASN A 125 -7.76 -12.83 8.23
N ARG A 126 -8.16 -11.73 8.90
CA ARG A 126 -8.91 -11.77 10.16
C ARG A 126 -10.34 -11.24 10.08
N GLY A 127 -10.69 -10.51 9.03
CA GLY A 127 -12.00 -9.88 8.91
C GLY A 127 -13.16 -10.87 9.07
N HIS A 128 -13.06 -12.07 8.53
CA HIS A 128 -14.08 -13.11 8.67
C HIS A 128 -14.19 -13.69 10.09
N GLN A 129 -13.16 -13.56 10.92
CA GLN A 129 -13.18 -14.01 12.32
C GLN A 129 -13.83 -12.96 13.25
N ILE A 130 -13.93 -11.71 12.78
CA ILE A 130 -14.54 -10.61 13.50
C ILE A 130 -16.03 -10.57 13.14
N LYS A 131 -16.90 -10.37 14.12
CA LYS A 131 -18.33 -10.20 13.87
C LYS A 131 -18.58 -9.05 12.91
N ALA A 132 -19.48 -9.23 11.95
CA ALA A 132 -19.73 -8.28 10.86
C ALA A 132 -20.02 -6.84 11.35
N ASP A 133 -20.78 -6.71 12.43
CA ASP A 133 -21.13 -5.44 13.10
C ASP A 133 -19.93 -4.70 13.71
N ARG A 134 -18.81 -5.37 13.95
CA ARG A 134 -17.60 -4.83 14.60
C ARG A 134 -16.44 -4.57 13.63
N ARG A 135 -16.49 -5.11 12.42
CA ARG A 135 -15.38 -5.04 11.46
C ARG A 135 -14.97 -3.62 11.12
N MET A 136 -15.94 -2.74 10.94
CA MET A 136 -15.69 -1.34 10.60
C MET A 136 -14.99 -0.59 11.74
N ALA A 137 -15.43 -0.80 12.98
CA ALA A 137 -14.82 -0.23 14.17
C ALA A 137 -13.38 -0.74 14.38
N TYR A 138 -13.19 -2.04 14.22
CA TYR A 138 -11.86 -2.67 14.26
C TYR A 138 -10.92 -2.08 13.19
N PHE A 139 -11.38 -2.01 11.93
CA PHE A 139 -10.62 -1.46 10.82
C PHE A 139 -10.20 -0.01 11.08
N LEU A 140 -11.10 0.83 11.59
CA LEU A 140 -10.77 2.22 11.90
C LEU A 140 -9.73 2.31 13.01
N GLY A 141 -9.85 1.53 14.07
CA GLY A 141 -8.86 1.49 15.16
C GLY A 141 -7.48 1.10 14.64
N PHE A 142 -7.42 0.03 13.83
CA PHE A 142 -6.18 -0.45 13.23
C PHE A 142 -5.57 0.59 12.27
N SER A 143 -6.38 1.12 11.35
CA SER A 143 -5.92 2.05 10.32
C SER A 143 -5.44 3.39 10.89
N LEU A 144 -6.18 3.95 11.85
CA LEU A 144 -5.80 5.21 12.50
C LEU A 144 -4.48 5.07 13.28
N THR A 145 -4.29 3.95 13.96
CA THR A 145 -3.02 3.67 14.67
C THR A 145 -1.86 3.60 13.68
N CYS A 146 -2.03 2.90 12.57
CA CYS A 146 -1.05 2.84 11.50
C CYS A 146 -0.75 4.23 10.90
N MET A 147 -1.78 5.05 10.68
CA MET A 147 -1.63 6.40 10.13
C MET A 147 -0.89 7.33 11.10
N ILE A 148 -1.24 7.29 12.39
CA ILE A 148 -0.57 8.08 13.43
C ILE A 148 0.91 7.66 13.52
N ALA A 149 1.21 6.36 13.53
CA ALA A 149 2.57 5.86 13.52
C ALA A 149 3.35 6.36 12.29
N GLY A 150 2.70 6.37 11.12
CA GLY A 150 3.28 6.90 9.88
C GLY A 150 3.58 8.40 9.97
N ILE A 151 2.64 9.22 10.46
CA ILE A 151 2.82 10.67 10.65
C ILE A 151 3.97 10.97 11.61
N ILE A 152 4.03 10.25 12.74
CA ILE A 152 5.15 10.37 13.70
C ILE A 152 6.46 9.97 13.01
N GLY A 153 6.45 8.93 12.18
CA GLY A 153 7.61 8.51 11.37
C GLY A 153 8.09 9.63 10.45
N VAL A 154 7.19 10.26 9.68
CA VAL A 154 7.54 11.39 8.79
C VAL A 154 8.17 12.52 9.58
N PHE A 155 7.56 12.92 10.69
CA PHE A 155 8.10 13.99 11.54
C PHE A 155 9.51 13.66 12.03
N ASN A 156 9.72 12.46 12.57
CA ASN A 156 11.03 12.04 13.05
C ASN A 156 12.06 12.01 11.91
N GLY A 157 11.73 11.42 10.77
CA GLY A 157 12.63 11.34 9.63
C GLY A 157 13.01 12.71 9.08
N TYR A 158 12.05 13.62 9.02
CA TYR A 158 12.28 15.00 8.61
C TYR A 158 13.24 15.73 9.58
N MET A 159 13.04 15.59 10.89
CA MET A 159 13.89 16.23 11.91
C MET A 159 15.29 15.61 12.00
N LEU A 160 15.40 14.31 11.74
CA LEU A 160 16.67 13.58 11.83
C LEU A 160 17.48 13.60 10.52
N PHE A 161 17.00 14.27 9.47
CA PHE A 161 17.64 14.27 8.14
C PHE A 161 19.13 14.62 8.20
N GLU A 162 19.52 15.68 8.91
CA GLU A 162 20.91 16.11 9.01
C GLU A 162 21.82 15.11 9.72
N SER A 163 21.25 14.30 10.61
CA SER A 163 21.94 13.28 11.40
C SER A 163 21.88 11.88 10.79
N MET A 164 21.01 11.68 9.78
CA MET A 164 20.73 10.36 9.20
C MET A 164 21.48 10.18 7.86
N PRO A 165 22.43 9.23 7.78
CA PRO A 165 23.05 8.90 6.51
C PRO A 165 21.99 8.47 5.48
N LYS A 166 22.15 8.92 4.23
CA LYS A 166 21.23 8.60 3.12
C LYS A 166 20.97 7.10 2.96
N ILE A 167 22.00 6.28 3.18
CA ILE A 167 21.85 4.82 3.09
C ILE A 167 20.84 4.27 4.10
N ILE A 168 20.79 4.83 5.32
CA ILE A 168 19.83 4.42 6.35
C ILE A 168 18.40 4.83 5.93
N SER A 169 18.23 6.04 5.43
CA SER A 169 16.93 6.51 4.91
C SER A 169 16.40 5.58 3.80
N LEU A 170 17.23 5.23 2.83
CA LEU A 170 16.87 4.29 1.77
C LEU A 170 16.54 2.89 2.32
N CYS A 171 17.34 2.37 3.25
CA CYS A 171 17.08 1.07 3.89
C CYS A 171 15.70 1.05 4.59
N LEU A 172 15.32 2.13 5.27
CA LEU A 172 14.00 2.23 5.93
C LEU A 172 12.85 2.23 4.92
N ILE A 173 12.99 2.91 3.79
CA ILE A 173 11.99 2.87 2.71
C ILE A 173 11.89 1.46 2.12
N PHE A 174 13.02 0.76 1.96
CA PHE A 174 13.07 -0.59 1.42
C PHE A 174 12.43 -1.67 2.32
N LEU A 175 12.18 -1.37 3.59
CA LEU A 175 11.43 -2.30 4.47
C LEU A 175 10.03 -2.62 3.93
N VAL A 176 9.37 -1.68 3.27
CA VAL A 176 8.01 -1.88 2.74
C VAL A 176 7.97 -2.90 1.61
N PRO A 177 8.77 -2.79 0.52
CA PRO A 177 8.79 -3.83 -0.51
C PRO A 177 9.25 -5.20 0.02
N ILE A 178 10.18 -5.25 0.96
CA ILE A 178 10.61 -6.51 1.60
C ILE A 178 9.43 -7.14 2.37
N TYR A 179 8.76 -6.36 3.21
CA TYR A 179 7.59 -6.83 3.94
C TYR A 179 6.47 -7.30 3.02
N PHE A 180 6.22 -6.56 1.93
CA PHE A 180 5.23 -6.95 0.94
C PHE A 180 5.62 -8.25 0.22
N GLY A 181 6.90 -8.43 -0.11
CA GLY A 181 7.42 -9.68 -0.65
C GLY A 181 7.22 -10.86 0.30
N LEU A 182 7.51 -10.68 1.59
CA LEU A 182 7.27 -11.69 2.62
C LEU A 182 5.78 -12.00 2.81
N LEU A 183 4.92 -10.99 2.78
CA LEU A 183 3.48 -11.17 2.87
C LEU A 183 2.94 -11.96 1.67
N MET A 184 3.46 -11.68 0.47
CA MET A 184 3.07 -12.39 -0.77
C MET A 184 3.65 -13.80 -0.85
N SER A 185 4.79 -14.09 -0.21
CA SER A 185 5.40 -15.42 -0.22
C SER A 185 4.52 -16.48 0.45
N ASN A 186 3.67 -16.08 1.38
CA ASN A 186 2.67 -16.97 2.00
C ASN A 186 1.47 -17.26 1.08
N THR A 187 1.31 -16.51 0.01
CA THR A 187 0.22 -16.66 -0.96
C THR A 187 0.82 -17.24 -2.26
N ILE A 188 1.16 -18.54 -2.24
CA ILE A 188 1.82 -19.23 -3.36
C ILE A 188 0.80 -19.50 -4.47
N HIS A 189 0.38 -18.45 -5.18
CA HIS A 189 -0.28 -18.61 -6.46
C HIS A 189 0.71 -18.33 -7.59
N PRO A 190 1.01 -19.31 -8.46
CA PRO A 190 2.00 -19.19 -9.54
C PRO A 190 1.89 -17.90 -10.38
N PRO A 191 0.68 -17.37 -10.70
CA PRO A 191 0.55 -16.13 -11.44
C PRO A 191 1.11 -14.90 -10.71
N PHE A 192 1.02 -14.85 -9.36
CA PHE A 192 1.56 -13.74 -8.59
C PHE A 192 3.09 -13.72 -8.59
N LEU A 193 3.70 -14.88 -8.41
CA LEU A 193 5.15 -15.01 -8.46
C LEU A 193 5.70 -14.59 -9.83
N LEU A 194 5.01 -14.98 -10.89
CA LEU A 194 5.39 -14.64 -12.25
C LEU A 194 5.25 -13.13 -12.52
N ALA A 195 4.17 -12.49 -12.05
CA ALA A 195 4.01 -11.04 -12.14
C ALA A 195 5.09 -10.31 -11.34
N PHE A 196 5.41 -10.80 -10.15
CA PHE A 196 6.43 -10.21 -9.30
C PHE A 196 7.82 -10.32 -9.92
N VAL A 197 8.23 -11.51 -10.32
CA VAL A 197 9.56 -11.75 -10.93
C VAL A 197 9.70 -10.96 -12.24
N SER A 198 8.69 -10.99 -13.12
CA SER A 198 8.73 -10.23 -14.37
C SER A 198 8.73 -8.72 -14.12
N GLY A 199 8.02 -8.22 -13.08
CA GLY A 199 8.06 -6.83 -12.67
C GLY A 199 9.44 -6.40 -12.15
N CYS A 200 10.08 -7.23 -11.34
CA CYS A 200 11.45 -6.97 -10.85
C CYS A 200 12.48 -6.95 -11.99
N LEU A 201 12.30 -7.79 -13.01
CA LEU A 201 13.22 -7.83 -14.15
C LEU A 201 12.98 -6.69 -15.16
N LEU A 202 11.72 -6.32 -15.38
CA LEU A 202 11.36 -5.28 -16.36
C LEU A 202 11.38 -3.87 -15.76
N GLY A 203 11.17 -3.73 -14.45
CA GLY A 203 11.13 -2.43 -13.78
C GLY A 203 12.38 -1.58 -13.98
N PRO A 204 13.58 -2.06 -13.59
CA PRO A 204 14.81 -1.28 -13.73
C PRO A 204 15.13 -0.86 -15.16
N PRO A 205 15.11 -1.74 -16.20
CA PRO A 205 15.34 -1.34 -17.57
C PRO A 205 14.31 -0.31 -18.09
N MET A 206 13.03 -0.48 -17.74
CA MET A 206 11.99 0.44 -18.17
C MET A 206 12.11 1.80 -17.49
N HIS A 207 12.53 1.84 -16.23
CA HIS A 207 12.81 3.10 -15.54
C HIS A 207 14.00 3.84 -16.15
N LEU A 208 15.06 3.13 -16.60
CA LEU A 208 16.19 3.74 -17.29
C LEU A 208 15.83 4.30 -18.68
N LEU A 209 14.88 3.66 -19.38
CA LEU A 209 14.44 4.10 -20.71
C LEU A 209 13.40 5.25 -20.62
N THR A 210 12.49 5.18 -19.66
CA THR A 210 11.41 6.16 -19.48
C THR A 210 11.18 6.38 -17.98
N PRO A 211 11.94 7.28 -17.33
CA PRO A 211 11.86 7.48 -15.87
C PRO A 211 10.44 7.80 -15.36
N GLU A 212 9.65 8.55 -16.13
CA GLU A 212 8.29 8.95 -15.74
C GLU A 212 7.25 7.83 -15.87
N TRP A 213 7.38 6.96 -16.89
CA TRP A 213 6.36 5.96 -17.26
C TRP A 213 6.81 4.53 -17.04
N GLY A 214 8.09 4.30 -16.78
CA GLY A 214 8.70 2.97 -16.72
C GLY A 214 8.04 2.04 -15.71
N LEU A 215 7.69 2.55 -14.53
CA LEU A 215 6.99 1.78 -13.50
C LEU A 215 5.59 1.35 -13.92
N LEU A 216 4.83 2.23 -14.58
CA LEU A 216 3.50 1.91 -15.08
C LEU A 216 3.55 0.89 -16.21
N ILE A 217 4.43 1.13 -17.18
CA ILE A 217 4.60 0.25 -18.35
C ILE A 217 5.05 -1.14 -17.91
N SER A 218 6.04 -1.23 -17.02
CA SER A 218 6.53 -2.51 -16.50
C SER A 218 5.45 -3.26 -15.71
N GLY A 219 4.65 -2.56 -14.92
CA GLY A 219 3.53 -3.13 -14.17
C GLY A 219 2.43 -3.69 -15.08
N VAL A 220 2.04 -2.95 -16.11
CA VAL A 220 1.04 -3.40 -17.10
C VAL A 220 1.55 -4.59 -17.89
N ILE A 221 2.79 -4.55 -18.36
CA ILE A 221 3.39 -5.66 -19.12
C ILE A 221 3.49 -6.92 -18.25
N SER A 222 4.03 -6.79 -17.03
CA SER A 222 4.21 -7.93 -16.11
C SER A 222 2.88 -8.54 -15.69
N GLY A 223 1.89 -7.71 -15.37
CA GLY A 223 0.54 -8.16 -15.03
C GLY A 223 -0.16 -8.84 -16.20
N SER A 224 -0.04 -8.29 -17.41
CA SER A 224 -0.61 -8.87 -18.62
C SER A 224 0.05 -10.21 -18.99
N LEU A 225 1.37 -10.30 -18.89
CA LEU A 225 2.11 -11.56 -19.10
C LEU A 225 1.67 -12.64 -18.10
N ALA A 226 1.59 -12.30 -16.84
CA ALA A 226 1.14 -13.24 -15.80
C ALA A 226 -0.30 -13.73 -16.04
N PHE A 227 -1.19 -12.83 -16.45
CA PHE A 227 -2.58 -13.16 -16.79
C PHE A 227 -2.67 -14.09 -18.01
N MET A 228 -1.94 -13.80 -19.08
CA MET A 228 -1.93 -14.62 -20.30
C MET A 228 -1.39 -16.02 -20.03
N LEU A 229 -0.30 -16.13 -19.24
CA LEU A 229 0.28 -17.41 -18.88
C LEU A 229 -0.64 -18.23 -17.96
N ARG A 230 -1.34 -17.59 -17.03
CA ARG A 230 -2.36 -18.25 -16.21
C ARG A 230 -3.44 -18.91 -17.08
N LYS A 231 -3.92 -18.20 -18.12
CA LYS A 231 -4.95 -18.70 -19.03
C LYS A 231 -4.47 -19.94 -19.79
N ARG A 232 -3.19 -19.97 -20.18
CA ARG A 232 -2.59 -21.15 -20.85
C ARG A 232 -2.42 -22.34 -19.90
N LEU A 233 -2.00 -22.10 -18.65
CA LEU A 233 -1.82 -23.16 -17.64
C LEU A 233 -3.16 -23.81 -17.27
N LYS A 234 -4.21 -23.02 -17.04
CA LYS A 234 -5.57 -23.55 -16.78
C LYS A 234 -6.16 -24.29 -17.98
N GLY A 235 -5.89 -23.84 -19.20
CA GLY A 235 -6.31 -24.55 -20.41
C GLY A 235 -5.63 -25.92 -20.59
N SER A 236 -4.40 -26.06 -20.09
CA SER A 236 -3.65 -27.33 -20.10
C SER A 236 -4.11 -28.32 -19.03
N GLU A 237 -4.57 -27.84 -17.86
CA GLU A 237 -5.15 -28.71 -16.82
C GLU A 237 -6.51 -29.31 -17.25
N ASN A 238 -7.38 -28.48 -17.81
CA ASN A 238 -8.68 -28.97 -18.32
C ASN A 238 -8.55 -29.99 -19.47
N ILE A 239 -7.49 -29.92 -20.27
CA ILE A 239 -7.24 -30.91 -21.35
C ILE A 239 -6.73 -32.24 -20.75
N LYS A 240 -6.03 -32.23 -19.63
CA LYS A 240 -5.58 -33.45 -18.97
C LYS A 240 -6.69 -34.17 -18.21
N GLU A 241 -7.65 -33.44 -17.64
CA GLU A 241 -8.83 -34.03 -16.96
C GLU A 241 -9.86 -34.63 -17.94
N VAL A 242 -9.89 -34.18 -19.18
CA VAL A 242 -10.80 -34.73 -20.24
C VAL A 242 -10.23 -35.96 -20.92
N ASN A 243 -8.90 -36.17 -20.85
CA ASN A 243 -8.21 -37.28 -21.55
C ASN A 243 -7.65 -38.38 -20.62
N GLY A 244 -7.98 -38.35 -19.33
CA GLY A 244 -7.66 -39.36 -18.31
C GLY A 244 -8.90 -39.97 -17.69
#